data_afc070f1c3a2b939a93db2bad604d1fb
#
_entry.id   afc070f1c3a2b939a93db2bad604d1fb
#
_cell.length_a   1.000
_cell.length_b   1.000
_cell.length_c   1.000
_cell.angle_alpha   90.00
_cell.angle_beta   90.00
_cell.angle_gamma   90.00
#
_symmetry.space_group_name_H-M   'P 1'
#
loop_
_entity.id
_entity.type
_entity.pdbx_description
1 polymer ?
#
loop_
_entity_poly.entity_id
_entity_poly.type
_entity_poly.pdbx_seq_one_letter_code
_entity_poly.pdbx_strand_id
1 'polypeptide(L)'
;MERHRKIGSVKKELAIKAREAMLSAVQIYNNPNIQFKSDTFIVLSIIAWTYLLHAYYKEKGIDYCYYTKSINGRKKYDKTKYGAKKHWELKRCLDDKECPLDKVVKKNLKFLIGLRHEIEHQMTTRMDDALSARFQACCINFNECIAKFIGESYNISKHLSF
;
A
#
# COMPACT_ATOMS: atom_id res chain seq x y z
N MET A 1 -9.93 -5.30 -30.41
CA MET A 1 -10.74 -6.24 -29.58
C MET A 1 -10.60 -5.83 -28.13
N GLU A 2 -11.56 -5.07 -27.58
CA GLU A 2 -11.58 -4.71 -26.17
C GLU A 2 -11.82 -5.96 -25.33
N ARG A 3 -10.82 -6.36 -24.54
CA ARG A 3 -11.01 -7.43 -23.55
C ARG A 3 -11.85 -6.89 -22.41
N HIS A 4 -13.13 -7.22 -22.38
CA HIS A 4 -13.97 -7.00 -21.20
C HIS A 4 -13.37 -7.72 -19.99
N ARG A 5 -12.76 -6.96 -19.08
CA ARG A 5 -12.28 -7.50 -17.81
C ARG A 5 -13.48 -7.96 -16.98
N LYS A 6 -13.48 -9.23 -16.56
CA LYS A 6 -14.46 -9.75 -15.60
C LYS A 6 -14.32 -9.01 -14.27
N ILE A 7 -15.43 -8.72 -13.60
CA ILE A 7 -15.51 -7.95 -12.34
C ILE A 7 -14.53 -8.48 -11.26
N GLY A 8 -14.28 -9.80 -11.20
CA GLY A 8 -13.29 -10.40 -10.30
C GLY A 8 -11.82 -10.11 -10.66
N SER A 9 -11.52 -9.54 -11.84
CA SER A 9 -10.14 -9.31 -12.28
C SER A 9 -9.47 -8.09 -11.63
N VAL A 10 -10.22 -7.08 -11.22
CA VAL A 10 -9.67 -5.84 -10.61
C VAL A 10 -9.11 -6.12 -9.23
N LYS A 11 -9.85 -6.83 -8.36
CA LYS A 11 -9.36 -7.24 -7.05
C LYS A 11 -8.09 -8.09 -7.16
N LYS A 12 -8.10 -9.07 -8.04
CA LYS A 12 -6.95 -9.95 -8.28
C LYS A 12 -5.74 -9.16 -8.79
N GLU A 13 -5.94 -8.23 -9.71
CA GLU A 13 -4.88 -7.37 -10.21
C GLU A 13 -4.28 -6.49 -9.11
N LEU A 14 -5.11 -5.88 -8.26
CA LEU A 14 -4.67 -5.10 -7.11
C LEU A 14 -3.89 -5.95 -6.11
N ALA A 15 -4.34 -7.17 -5.84
CA ALA A 15 -3.64 -8.11 -4.96
C ALA A 15 -2.25 -8.50 -5.50
N ILE A 16 -2.14 -8.77 -6.79
CA ILE A 16 -0.86 -9.07 -7.44
C ILE A 16 0.07 -7.86 -7.38
N LYS A 17 -0.42 -6.67 -7.69
CA LYS A 17 0.37 -5.43 -7.61
C LYS A 17 0.84 -5.15 -6.18
N ALA A 18 -0.01 -5.36 -5.18
CA ALA A 18 0.36 -5.22 -3.78
C ALA A 18 1.50 -6.17 -3.40
N ARG A 19 1.38 -7.44 -3.76
CA ARG A 19 2.38 -8.46 -3.50
C ARG A 19 3.71 -8.14 -4.19
N GLU A 20 3.69 -7.81 -5.46
CA GLU A 20 4.89 -7.48 -6.23
C GLU A 20 5.58 -6.22 -5.72
N ALA A 21 4.84 -5.18 -5.32
CA ALA A 21 5.41 -3.98 -4.73
C ALA A 21 6.14 -4.28 -3.42
N MET A 22 5.58 -5.13 -2.55
CA MET A 22 6.26 -5.52 -1.30
C MET A 22 7.47 -6.40 -1.56
N LEU A 23 7.40 -7.36 -2.49
CA LEU A 23 8.55 -8.16 -2.89
C LEU A 23 9.68 -7.29 -3.43
N SER A 24 9.35 -6.28 -4.24
CA SER A 24 10.33 -5.33 -4.76
C SER A 24 10.97 -4.52 -3.63
N ALA A 25 10.19 -4.09 -2.64
CA ALA A 25 10.70 -3.38 -1.47
C ALA A 25 11.73 -4.23 -0.70
N VAL A 26 11.42 -5.49 -0.45
CA VAL A 26 12.32 -6.43 0.24
C VAL A 26 13.59 -6.68 -0.57
N GLN A 27 13.47 -6.91 -1.87
CA GLN A 27 14.63 -7.14 -2.75
C GLN A 27 15.57 -5.94 -2.80
N ILE A 28 15.02 -4.72 -2.87
CA ILE A 28 15.85 -3.51 -2.87
C ILE A 28 16.53 -3.33 -1.51
N TYR A 29 15.82 -3.56 -0.42
CA TYR A 29 16.40 -3.46 0.92
C TYR A 29 17.55 -4.43 1.15
N ASN A 30 17.46 -5.63 0.60
CA ASN A 30 18.50 -6.66 0.69
C ASN A 30 19.61 -6.52 -0.37
N ASN A 31 19.51 -5.59 -1.30
CA ASN A 31 20.50 -5.45 -2.36
C ASN A 31 21.72 -4.63 -1.89
N PRO A 32 22.93 -5.24 -1.80
CA PRO A 32 24.11 -4.52 -1.31
C PRO A 32 24.62 -3.42 -2.25
N ASN A 33 24.17 -3.40 -3.51
CA ASN A 33 24.56 -2.39 -4.49
C ASN A 33 23.72 -1.09 -4.39
N ILE A 34 22.69 -1.07 -3.56
CA ILE A 34 21.82 0.09 -3.38
C ILE A 34 22.18 0.77 -2.05
N GLN A 35 22.50 2.06 -2.10
CA GLN A 35 22.88 2.84 -0.92
C GLN A 35 21.67 3.44 -0.19
N PHE A 36 20.73 4.01 -0.91
CA PHE A 36 19.54 4.65 -0.31
C PHE A 36 18.36 3.68 -0.25
N LYS A 37 18.50 2.65 0.56
CA LYS A 37 17.54 1.53 0.67
C LYS A 37 16.24 1.96 1.35
N SER A 38 16.33 2.76 2.40
CA SER A 38 15.18 3.19 3.20
C SER A 38 14.18 3.98 2.39
N ASP A 39 14.65 4.92 1.58
CA ASP A 39 13.81 5.79 0.74
C ASP A 39 12.96 4.95 -0.21
N THR A 40 13.60 4.07 -0.96
CA THR A 40 12.92 3.23 -1.95
C THR A 40 12.02 2.18 -1.27
N PHE A 41 12.49 1.58 -0.16
CA PHE A 41 11.67 0.64 0.61
C PHE A 41 10.37 1.29 1.09
N ILE A 42 10.45 2.49 1.67
CA ILE A 42 9.28 3.21 2.19
C ILE A 42 8.27 3.50 1.07
N VAL A 43 8.74 4.01 -0.06
CA VAL A 43 7.86 4.31 -1.20
C VAL A 43 7.14 3.06 -1.70
N LEU A 44 7.88 1.98 -1.92
CA LEU A 44 7.30 0.72 -2.41
C LEU A 44 6.36 0.08 -1.38
N SER A 45 6.69 0.15 -0.09
CA SER A 45 5.83 -0.35 0.98
C SER A 45 4.51 0.41 1.05
N ILE A 46 4.54 1.74 0.93
CA ILE A 46 3.33 2.57 0.89
C ILE A 46 2.46 2.18 -0.32
N ILE A 47 3.05 1.96 -1.48
CA ILE A 47 2.34 1.49 -2.66
C ILE A 47 1.72 0.12 -2.42
N ALA A 48 2.47 -0.83 -1.84
CA ALA A 48 2.00 -2.18 -1.54
C ALA A 48 0.78 -2.16 -0.61
N TRP A 49 0.85 -1.45 0.49
CA TRP A 49 -0.24 -1.31 1.44
C TRP A 49 -1.46 -0.60 0.85
N THR A 50 -1.23 0.41 0.01
CA THR A 50 -2.33 1.10 -0.69
C THR A 50 -3.09 0.14 -1.58
N TYR A 51 -2.43 -0.64 -2.42
CA TYR A 51 -3.08 -1.63 -3.27
C TYR A 51 -3.76 -2.74 -2.47
N LEU A 52 -3.16 -3.18 -1.37
CA LEU A 52 -3.77 -4.20 -0.50
C LEU A 52 -5.10 -3.70 0.09
N LEU A 53 -5.13 -2.49 0.61
CA LEU A 53 -6.34 -1.91 1.17
C LEU A 53 -7.38 -1.60 0.09
N HIS A 54 -6.97 -1.16 -1.10
CA HIS A 54 -7.89 -1.01 -2.23
C HIS A 54 -8.51 -2.35 -2.62
N ALA A 55 -7.74 -3.44 -2.65
CA ALA A 55 -8.28 -4.79 -2.91
C ALA A 55 -9.30 -5.20 -1.84
N TYR A 56 -9.01 -4.94 -0.58
CA TYR A 56 -9.92 -5.19 0.53
C TYR A 56 -11.22 -4.38 0.41
N TYR A 57 -11.12 -3.08 0.18
CA TYR A 57 -12.29 -2.21 0.02
C TYR A 57 -13.12 -2.60 -1.20
N LYS A 58 -12.46 -2.96 -2.29
CA LYS A 58 -13.16 -3.46 -3.50
C LYS A 58 -13.99 -4.70 -3.20
N GLU A 59 -13.43 -5.65 -2.46
CA GLU A 59 -14.16 -6.86 -2.05
C GLU A 59 -15.36 -6.56 -1.15
N LYS A 60 -15.20 -5.62 -0.25
CA LYS A 60 -16.28 -5.20 0.68
C LYS A 60 -17.32 -4.28 0.05
N GLY A 61 -17.17 -3.93 -1.22
CA GLY A 61 -18.08 -3.00 -1.90
C GLY A 61 -17.97 -1.56 -1.41
N ILE A 62 -16.85 -1.20 -0.78
CA ILE A 62 -16.58 0.16 -0.29
C ILE A 62 -15.98 0.97 -1.42
N ASP A 63 -16.53 2.16 -1.66
CA ASP A 63 -16.02 3.09 -2.66
C ASP A 63 -14.83 3.87 -2.11
N TYR A 64 -13.64 3.51 -2.55
CA TYR A 64 -12.37 4.11 -2.13
C TYR A 64 -11.89 5.21 -3.09
N CYS A 65 -12.83 5.90 -3.74
CA CYS A 65 -12.54 7.06 -4.57
C CYS A 65 -12.84 8.37 -3.83
N TYR A 66 -12.12 9.43 -4.18
CA TYR A 66 -12.47 10.77 -3.75
C TYR A 66 -13.68 11.29 -4.55
N TYR A 67 -14.68 11.78 -3.85
CA TYR A 67 -15.87 12.37 -4.47
C TYR A 67 -16.52 13.40 -3.55
N THR A 68 -17.31 14.30 -4.17
CA THR A 68 -18.24 15.18 -3.47
C THR A 68 -19.66 14.73 -3.80
N LYS A 69 -20.59 14.96 -2.88
CA LYS A 69 -22.02 14.74 -3.15
C LYS A 69 -22.65 16.05 -3.65
N SER A 70 -23.35 15.96 -4.78
CA SER A 70 -24.18 17.05 -5.26
C SER A 70 -25.44 17.21 -4.40
N ILE A 71 -26.17 18.33 -4.57
CA ILE A 71 -27.45 18.60 -3.89
C ILE A 71 -28.44 17.45 -4.09
N ASN A 72 -28.40 16.77 -5.23
CA ASN A 72 -29.26 15.61 -5.55
C ASN A 72 -28.72 14.27 -5.03
N GLY A 73 -27.69 14.26 -4.17
CA GLY A 73 -27.08 13.06 -3.61
C GLY A 73 -26.19 12.27 -4.59
N ARG A 74 -26.03 12.72 -5.84
CA ARG A 74 -25.17 12.07 -6.82
C ARG A 74 -23.69 12.31 -6.51
N LYS A 75 -22.87 11.26 -6.63
CA LYS A 75 -21.42 11.35 -6.46
C LYS A 75 -20.79 12.04 -7.67
N LYS A 76 -20.03 13.10 -7.42
CA LYS A 76 -19.12 13.71 -8.39
C LYS A 76 -17.69 13.31 -8.05
N TYR A 77 -17.12 12.42 -8.84
CA TYR A 77 -15.78 11.89 -8.60
C TYR A 77 -14.69 12.89 -8.99
N ASP A 78 -13.68 13.01 -8.14
CA ASP A 78 -12.44 13.70 -8.46
C ASP A 78 -11.69 12.90 -9.52
N LYS A 79 -11.12 13.59 -10.50
CA LYS A 79 -10.43 12.96 -11.62
C LYS A 79 -9.00 13.47 -11.73
N THR A 80 -8.11 12.60 -12.23
CA THR A 80 -6.78 12.98 -12.64
C THR A 80 -6.82 13.82 -13.92
N LYS A 81 -5.67 14.41 -14.26
CA LYS A 81 -5.51 15.15 -15.53
C LYS A 81 -5.95 14.36 -16.77
N TYR A 82 -5.80 13.02 -16.72
CA TYR A 82 -6.15 12.13 -17.82
C TYR A 82 -7.53 11.46 -17.68
N GLY A 83 -8.36 11.94 -16.77
CA GLY A 83 -9.76 11.53 -16.62
C GLY A 83 -10.01 10.29 -15.75
N ALA A 84 -8.98 9.67 -15.18
CA ALA A 84 -9.17 8.57 -14.24
C ALA A 84 -9.68 9.07 -12.89
N LYS A 85 -10.55 8.28 -12.23
CA LYS A 85 -10.98 8.59 -10.86
C LYS A 85 -9.80 8.55 -9.90
N LYS A 86 -9.72 9.54 -8.99
CA LYS A 86 -8.70 9.55 -7.93
C LYS A 86 -9.10 8.59 -6.83
N HIS A 87 -8.23 7.62 -6.54
CA HIS A 87 -8.38 6.68 -5.43
C HIS A 87 -7.74 7.22 -4.16
N TRP A 88 -8.19 6.71 -3.01
CA TRP A 88 -7.65 7.11 -1.71
C TRP A 88 -6.15 6.81 -1.60
N GLU A 89 -5.42 7.76 -1.05
CA GLU A 89 -4.05 7.55 -0.58
C GLU A 89 -4.04 6.66 0.68
N LEU A 90 -2.88 6.11 1.02
CA LEU A 90 -2.75 5.22 2.17
C LEU A 90 -3.27 5.86 3.46
N LYS A 91 -2.91 7.12 3.73
CA LYS A 91 -3.40 7.83 4.92
C LYS A 91 -4.93 7.84 5.01
N ARG A 92 -5.60 8.14 3.91
CA ARG A 92 -7.07 8.13 3.85
C ARG A 92 -7.64 6.74 4.07
N CYS A 93 -7.00 5.71 3.52
CA CYS A 93 -7.38 4.32 3.75
C CYS A 93 -7.27 3.93 5.23
N LEU A 94 -6.21 4.37 5.91
CA LEU A 94 -6.00 4.10 7.34
C LEU A 94 -6.99 4.82 8.26
N ASP A 95 -7.43 6.01 7.87
CA ASP A 95 -8.34 6.84 8.65
C ASP A 95 -9.82 6.46 8.44
N ASP A 96 -10.12 5.59 7.47
CA ASP A 96 -11.49 5.15 7.24
C ASP A 96 -11.98 4.23 8.37
N LYS A 97 -13.26 4.38 8.74
CA LYS A 97 -13.89 3.59 9.79
C LYS A 97 -13.92 2.08 9.50
N GLU A 98 -13.96 1.71 8.23
CA GLU A 98 -13.98 0.33 7.75
C GLU A 98 -12.58 -0.26 7.54
N CYS A 99 -11.51 0.46 7.90
CA CYS A 99 -10.15 -0.05 7.76
C CYS A 99 -9.94 -1.29 8.65
N PRO A 100 -9.51 -2.42 8.05
CA PRO A 100 -9.42 -3.70 8.77
C PRO A 100 -8.18 -3.83 9.67
N LEU A 101 -7.27 -2.86 9.64
CA LEU A 101 -5.99 -2.93 10.35
C LEU A 101 -6.16 -2.56 11.83
N ASP A 102 -5.41 -3.24 12.70
CA ASP A 102 -5.35 -2.89 14.11
C ASP A 102 -4.56 -1.58 14.36
N LYS A 103 -4.63 -1.08 15.60
CA LYS A 103 -4.01 0.17 15.99
C LYS A 103 -2.49 0.15 15.85
N VAL A 104 -1.85 -0.99 16.09
CA VAL A 104 -0.38 -1.13 16.07
C VAL A 104 0.10 -1.03 14.62
N VAL A 105 -0.52 -1.78 13.71
CA VAL A 105 -0.21 -1.74 12.28
C VAL A 105 -0.45 -0.34 11.70
N LYS A 106 -1.60 0.28 12.02
CA LYS A 106 -1.89 1.66 11.59
C LYS A 106 -0.82 2.65 12.07
N LYS A 107 -0.40 2.53 13.33
CA LYS A 107 0.63 3.41 13.90
C LYS A 107 1.97 3.26 13.19
N ASN A 108 2.37 2.02 12.88
CA ASN A 108 3.59 1.76 12.13
C ASN A 108 3.53 2.36 10.72
N LEU A 109 2.40 2.18 10.02
CA LEU A 109 2.22 2.74 8.67
C LEU A 109 2.15 4.27 8.66
N LYS A 110 1.50 4.88 9.64
CA LYS A 110 1.50 6.36 9.80
C LYS A 110 2.89 6.90 10.07
N PHE A 111 3.69 6.17 10.82
CA PHE A 111 5.11 6.50 11.02
C PHE A 111 5.88 6.47 9.69
N LEU A 112 5.71 5.44 8.87
CA LEU A 112 6.37 5.35 7.56
C LEU A 112 5.93 6.46 6.60
N ILE A 113 4.65 6.84 6.61
CA ILE A 113 4.13 7.97 5.83
C ILE A 113 4.80 9.28 6.26
N GLY A 114 4.90 9.51 7.55
CA GLY A 114 5.59 10.69 8.10
C GLY A 114 7.06 10.72 7.73
N LEU A 115 7.73 9.57 7.82
CA LEU A 115 9.14 9.43 7.46
C LEU A 115 9.40 9.70 5.97
N ARG A 116 8.48 9.31 5.09
CA ARG A 116 8.57 9.65 3.66
C ARG A 116 8.63 11.15 3.44
N HIS A 117 7.79 11.92 4.13
CA HIS A 117 7.81 13.37 4.02
C HIS A 117 9.14 13.97 4.50
N GLU A 118 9.69 13.46 5.61
CA GLU A 118 10.99 13.92 6.12
C GLU A 118 12.14 13.60 5.14
N ILE A 119 12.13 12.43 4.54
CA ILE A 119 13.16 12.01 3.57
C ILE A 119 13.14 12.89 2.31
N GLU A 120 11.98 13.27 1.81
CA GLU A 120 11.86 14.15 0.64
C GLU A 120 12.50 15.54 0.87
N HIS A 121 12.60 15.97 2.13
CA HIS A 121 13.11 17.28 2.51
C HIS A 121 14.47 17.25 3.21
N GLN A 122 14.95 16.09 3.67
CA GLN A 122 16.21 15.93 4.38
C GLN A 122 17.00 14.74 3.84
N MET A 123 18.17 15.01 3.32
CA MET A 123 19.11 13.95 2.92
C MET A 123 19.80 13.38 4.16
N THR A 124 19.35 12.23 4.64
CA THR A 124 19.98 11.52 5.76
C THR A 124 20.57 10.19 5.31
N THR A 125 21.85 9.99 5.56
CA THR A 125 22.63 8.83 5.13
C THR A 125 22.68 7.67 6.14
N ARG A 126 22.08 7.82 7.33
CA ARG A 126 22.22 6.85 8.44
C ARG A 126 20.92 6.25 8.95
N MET A 127 19.89 6.17 8.12
CA MET A 127 18.57 5.71 8.57
C MET A 127 18.38 4.18 8.47
N ASP A 128 19.15 3.50 7.64
CA ASP A 128 18.89 2.10 7.30
C ASP A 128 18.96 1.17 8.52
N ASP A 129 20.01 1.28 9.35
CA ASP A 129 20.18 0.41 10.52
C ASP A 129 19.15 0.72 11.62
N ALA A 130 18.88 2.00 11.87
CA ALA A 130 17.94 2.42 12.92
C ALA A 130 16.48 2.03 12.61
N LEU A 131 16.13 1.86 11.35
CA LEU A 131 14.77 1.59 10.89
C LEU A 131 14.51 0.14 10.52
N SER A 132 15.53 -0.70 10.48
CA SER A 132 15.41 -2.10 10.03
C SER A 132 14.32 -2.88 10.75
N ALA A 133 14.20 -2.75 12.07
CA ALA A 133 13.16 -3.43 12.85
C ALA A 133 11.73 -2.98 12.45
N ARG A 134 11.54 -1.70 12.13
CA ARG A 134 10.26 -1.17 11.66
C ARG A 134 9.93 -1.63 10.25
N PHE A 135 10.92 -1.76 9.40
CA PHE A 135 10.76 -2.29 8.05
C PHE A 135 10.42 -3.79 8.07
N GLN A 136 11.08 -4.56 8.93
CA GLN A 136 10.73 -5.96 9.16
C GLN A 136 9.29 -6.11 9.66
N ALA A 137 8.89 -5.32 10.65
CA ALA A 137 7.52 -5.31 11.15
C ALA A 137 6.51 -4.97 10.04
N CYS A 138 6.82 -3.99 9.19
CA CYS A 138 6.00 -3.64 8.03
C CYS A 138 5.79 -4.83 7.09
N CYS A 139 6.85 -5.56 6.76
CA CYS A 139 6.78 -6.72 5.87
C CYS A 139 6.02 -7.89 6.50
N ILE A 140 6.25 -8.18 7.78
CA ILE A 140 5.57 -9.25 8.51
C ILE A 140 4.07 -8.96 8.60
N ASN A 141 3.71 -7.75 9.01
CA ASN A 141 2.32 -7.32 9.08
C ASN A 141 1.64 -7.38 7.70
N PHE A 142 2.33 -6.95 6.65
CA PHE A 142 1.82 -7.05 5.29
C PHE A 142 1.54 -8.50 4.89
N ASN A 143 2.48 -9.40 5.17
CA ASN A 143 2.34 -10.81 4.84
C ASN A 143 1.13 -11.45 5.54
N GLU A 144 0.93 -11.15 6.81
CA GLU A 144 -0.24 -11.61 7.57
C GLU A 144 -1.54 -11.05 6.99
N CYS A 145 -1.56 -9.76 6.67
CA CYS A 145 -2.74 -9.10 6.13
C CYS A 145 -3.10 -9.59 4.72
N ILE A 146 -2.13 -9.74 3.82
CA ILE A 146 -2.42 -10.21 2.46
C ILE A 146 -2.93 -11.66 2.47
N ALA A 147 -2.36 -12.52 3.31
CA ALA A 147 -2.84 -13.89 3.49
C ALA A 147 -4.28 -13.91 4.02
N LYS A 148 -4.57 -13.07 5.02
CA LYS A 148 -5.90 -12.96 5.64
C LYS A 148 -6.96 -12.34 4.72
N PHE A 149 -6.63 -11.26 4.00
CA PHE A 149 -7.61 -10.49 3.22
C PHE A 149 -7.81 -11.06 1.82
N ILE A 150 -6.77 -11.64 1.23
CA ILE A 150 -6.78 -12.10 -0.16
C ILE A 150 -6.69 -13.63 -0.23
N GLY A 151 -5.73 -14.24 0.46
CA GLY A 151 -5.53 -15.68 0.50
C GLY A 151 -4.09 -16.11 0.75
N GLU A 152 -3.91 -17.32 1.26
CA GLU A 152 -2.60 -17.89 1.57
C GLU A 152 -1.67 -18.03 0.36
N SER A 153 -2.22 -18.17 -0.84
CA SER A 153 -1.43 -18.24 -2.07
C SER A 153 -0.66 -16.94 -2.38
N TYR A 154 -1.04 -15.82 -1.77
CA TYR A 154 -0.36 -14.54 -1.89
C TYR A 154 0.73 -14.30 -0.85
N ASN A 155 0.95 -15.24 0.05
CA ASN A 155 1.95 -15.21 1.10
C ASN A 155 3.35 -14.99 0.50
N ILE A 156 4.14 -14.10 1.13
CA ILE A 156 5.50 -13.75 0.72
C ILE A 156 6.57 -14.23 1.70
N SER A 157 6.22 -15.02 2.71
CA SER A 157 7.15 -15.45 3.79
C SER A 157 8.43 -16.09 3.29
N LYS A 158 8.38 -16.81 2.17
CA LYS A 158 9.56 -17.42 1.52
C LYS A 158 10.61 -16.40 1.08
N HIS A 159 10.24 -15.16 0.94
CA HIS A 159 11.08 -14.07 0.45
C HIS A 159 11.49 -13.08 1.55
N LEU A 160 10.99 -13.27 2.77
CA LEU A 160 11.28 -12.39 3.91
C LEU A 160 12.55 -12.87 4.63
N SER A 161 13.70 -12.70 3.99
CA SER A 161 15.01 -12.84 4.66
C SER A 161 15.67 -11.47 4.73
N PHE A 162 16.03 -11.08 5.93
CA PHE A 162 16.70 -9.81 6.22
C PHE A 162 18.10 -10.05 6.73
#